data_1c2a90531cb21ba428ccf26b6cf728f0
#
_entry.id   1c2a90531cb21ba428ccf26b6cf728f0
#
_cell.length_a   1.000
_cell.length_b   1.000
_cell.length_c   1.000
_cell.angle_alpha   90.00
_cell.angle_beta   90.00
_cell.angle_gamma   90.00
#
_symmetry.space_group_name_H-M   'P 1'
#
loop_
_entity.id
_entity.type
_entity.pdbx_description
1 polymer ?
#
loop_
_entity_poly.entity_id
_entity_poly.type
_entity_poly.pdbx_seq_one_letter_code
_entity_poly.pdbx_strand_id
1 'polypeptide(L)'
;MEQKVYDDLANGELNGYWDTNLENPNRNSYKRVVTGAVRGVDYIASLPEWNGKTIGVTGSSQGGFLSIAVAALDKRITFLAPVHDAMCDYEAEIHGVAGGWPHYFYKEDKAQGAAWKEQKLSDLEKARLEGARYYDGANFARRITCPGWYSFGYNDEVVPPTSSYGLYNSVKAPKTLSLYQMTGHFWYQEQWDEWQRFIEAQLRK
;
A
#
# COMPACT_ATOMS: atom_id res chain seq x y z
N MET A 1 -20.89 -5.32 17.14
CA MET A 1 -20.66 -6.70 16.64
C MET A 1 -19.87 -7.43 17.72
N GLU A 2 -20.22 -8.66 18.05
CA GLU A 2 -19.57 -9.41 19.12
C GLU A 2 -18.15 -9.84 18.67
N GLN A 3 -17.17 -9.88 19.61
CA GLN A 3 -15.78 -10.29 19.32
C GLN A 3 -15.71 -11.64 18.61
N LYS A 4 -16.56 -12.58 19.03
CA LYS A 4 -16.66 -13.91 18.41
C LYS A 4 -16.85 -13.87 16.89
N VAL A 5 -17.60 -12.91 16.36
CA VAL A 5 -17.82 -12.78 14.91
C VAL A 5 -16.51 -12.43 14.18
N TYR A 6 -15.70 -11.56 14.75
CA TYR A 6 -14.38 -11.24 14.20
C TYR A 6 -13.43 -12.41 14.26
N ASP A 7 -13.45 -13.16 15.37
CA ASP A 7 -12.61 -14.34 15.56
C ASP A 7 -13.00 -15.46 14.56
N ASP A 8 -14.29 -15.69 14.37
CA ASP A 8 -14.81 -16.68 13.42
C ASP A 8 -14.44 -16.29 11.96
N LEU A 9 -14.51 -15.00 11.61
CA LEU A 9 -14.09 -14.51 10.29
C LEU A 9 -12.56 -14.64 10.11
N ALA A 10 -11.78 -14.23 11.09
CA ALA A 10 -10.33 -14.28 11.03
C ALA A 10 -9.78 -15.71 10.93
N ASN A 11 -10.41 -16.66 11.60
CA ASN A 11 -10.05 -18.08 11.54
C ASN A 11 -10.71 -18.83 10.37
N GLY A 12 -11.68 -18.24 9.69
CA GLY A 12 -12.45 -18.80 8.58
C GLY A 12 -12.21 -18.07 7.25
N GLU A 13 -13.23 -17.36 6.77
CA GLU A 13 -13.24 -16.75 5.43
C GLU A 13 -12.16 -15.70 5.19
N LEU A 14 -11.70 -15.01 6.24
CA LEU A 14 -10.66 -14.00 6.15
C LEU A 14 -9.26 -14.53 6.43
N ASN A 15 -9.10 -15.80 6.76
CA ASN A 15 -7.78 -16.37 6.96
C ASN A 15 -6.98 -16.35 5.65
N GLY A 16 -5.83 -15.69 5.65
CA GLY A 16 -5.00 -15.54 4.45
C GLY A 16 -5.68 -14.79 3.30
N TYR A 17 -6.64 -13.89 3.59
CA TYR A 17 -7.40 -13.14 2.57
C TYR A 17 -6.51 -12.43 1.56
N TRP A 18 -5.32 -11.99 1.98
CA TRP A 18 -4.35 -11.30 1.11
C TRP A 18 -3.80 -12.18 0.00
N ASP A 19 -3.75 -13.50 0.20
CA ASP A 19 -3.18 -14.48 -0.73
C ASP A 19 -4.25 -15.24 -1.53
N THR A 20 -5.50 -15.14 -1.13
CA THR A 20 -6.61 -15.91 -1.72
C THR A 20 -6.88 -15.47 -3.16
N ASN A 21 -6.85 -16.43 -4.11
CA ASN A 21 -7.05 -16.24 -5.55
C ASN A 21 -6.10 -15.20 -6.16
N LEU A 22 -4.85 -15.16 -5.73
CA LEU A 22 -3.87 -14.19 -6.23
C LEU A 22 -3.67 -14.33 -7.75
N GLU A 23 -3.76 -15.55 -8.30
CA GLU A 23 -3.69 -15.84 -9.74
C GLU A 23 -4.90 -15.33 -10.56
N ASN A 24 -5.95 -14.87 -9.89
CA ASN A 24 -7.16 -14.35 -10.54
C ASN A 24 -7.55 -12.99 -9.97
N PRO A 25 -7.13 -11.87 -10.59
CA PRO A 25 -7.35 -10.54 -10.05
C PRO A 25 -8.84 -10.18 -9.89
N ASN A 26 -9.73 -10.85 -10.63
CA ASN A 26 -11.16 -10.62 -10.49
C ASN A 26 -11.77 -11.29 -9.24
N ARG A 27 -11.11 -12.29 -8.68
CA ARG A 27 -11.54 -13.04 -7.49
C ARG A 27 -10.72 -12.71 -6.25
N ASN A 28 -9.58 -12.05 -6.41
CA ASN A 28 -8.75 -11.63 -5.30
C ASN A 28 -9.50 -10.67 -4.37
N SER A 29 -9.29 -10.81 -3.07
CA SER A 29 -9.97 -10.03 -2.03
C SER A 29 -9.73 -8.53 -2.17
N TYR A 30 -8.54 -8.12 -2.62
CA TYR A 30 -8.21 -6.71 -2.80
C TYR A 30 -9.05 -5.99 -3.85
N LYS A 31 -9.68 -6.70 -4.78
CA LYS A 31 -10.68 -6.09 -5.66
C LYS A 31 -11.82 -5.44 -4.86
N ARG A 32 -12.31 -6.15 -3.85
CA ARG A 32 -13.38 -5.62 -2.97
C ARG A 32 -12.86 -4.52 -2.07
N VAL A 33 -11.67 -4.69 -1.50
CA VAL A 33 -11.07 -3.73 -0.58
C VAL A 33 -10.82 -2.40 -1.29
N VAL A 34 -10.15 -2.41 -2.45
CA VAL A 34 -9.89 -1.20 -3.25
C VAL A 34 -11.20 -0.56 -3.73
N THR A 35 -12.15 -1.36 -4.23
CA THR A 35 -13.46 -0.84 -4.65
C THR A 35 -14.21 -0.21 -3.48
N GLY A 36 -14.17 -0.84 -2.30
CA GLY A 36 -14.78 -0.30 -1.08
C GLY A 36 -14.16 1.03 -0.66
N ALA A 37 -12.84 1.15 -0.74
CA ALA A 37 -12.14 2.40 -0.42
C ALA A 37 -12.53 3.54 -1.39
N VAL A 38 -12.63 3.27 -2.70
CA VAL A 38 -13.13 4.25 -3.69
C VAL A 38 -14.60 4.62 -3.40
N ARG A 39 -15.46 3.65 -3.02
CA ARG A 39 -16.83 3.95 -2.59
C ARG A 39 -16.91 4.82 -1.34
N GLY A 40 -15.92 4.76 -0.46
CA GLY A 40 -15.77 5.70 0.65
C GLY A 40 -15.67 7.15 0.18
N VAL A 41 -15.01 7.41 -0.94
CA VAL A 41 -14.96 8.75 -1.56
C VAL A 41 -16.33 9.17 -2.06
N ASP A 42 -17.12 8.26 -2.68
CA ASP A 42 -18.49 8.56 -3.09
C ASP A 42 -19.36 8.98 -1.89
N TYR A 43 -19.20 8.25 -0.78
CA TYR A 43 -19.92 8.57 0.45
C TYR A 43 -19.54 9.95 0.99
N ILE A 44 -18.24 10.25 1.14
CA ILE A 44 -17.77 11.56 1.60
C ILE A 44 -18.28 12.68 0.68
N ALA A 45 -18.22 12.49 -0.63
CA ALA A 45 -18.67 13.46 -1.61
C ALA A 45 -20.21 13.67 -1.62
N SER A 46 -20.96 12.75 -1.01
CA SER A 46 -22.43 12.89 -0.84
C SER A 46 -22.85 13.63 0.44
N LEU A 47 -21.89 13.85 1.37
CA LEU A 47 -22.21 14.51 2.63
C LEU A 47 -22.40 16.01 2.43
N PRO A 48 -23.41 16.61 3.09
CA PRO A 48 -23.65 18.06 3.00
C PRO A 48 -22.50 18.90 3.63
N GLU A 49 -21.71 18.30 4.50
CA GLU A 49 -20.58 18.92 5.15
C GLU A 49 -19.34 19.02 4.22
N TRP A 50 -19.32 18.29 3.13
CA TRP A 50 -18.21 18.38 2.18
C TRP A 50 -18.22 19.72 1.46
N ASN A 51 -17.10 20.40 1.44
CA ASN A 51 -16.94 21.71 0.81
C ASN A 51 -16.97 21.70 -0.73
N GLY A 52 -17.13 20.54 -1.38
CA GLY A 52 -17.15 20.36 -2.82
C GLY A 52 -15.76 20.48 -3.50
N LYS A 53 -14.69 20.63 -2.74
CA LYS A 53 -13.35 20.93 -3.30
C LYS A 53 -12.26 19.99 -2.82
N THR A 54 -12.18 19.72 -1.53
CA THR A 54 -11.02 19.08 -0.93
C THR A 54 -11.37 17.72 -0.35
N ILE A 55 -10.71 16.67 -0.84
CA ILE A 55 -10.69 15.33 -0.23
C ILE A 55 -9.23 14.86 -0.20
N GLY A 56 -8.73 14.59 1.00
CA GLY A 56 -7.42 13.98 1.19
C GLY A 56 -7.55 12.50 1.54
N VAL A 57 -6.55 11.72 1.19
CA VAL A 57 -6.43 10.32 1.62
C VAL A 57 -5.11 10.11 2.35
N THR A 58 -5.17 9.33 3.40
CA THR A 58 -4.01 8.97 4.21
C THR A 58 -4.17 7.57 4.79
N GLY A 59 -3.09 6.96 5.17
CA GLY A 59 -3.07 5.66 5.82
C GLY A 59 -1.66 5.13 6.00
N SER A 60 -1.53 4.14 6.86
CA SER A 60 -0.26 3.47 7.14
C SER A 60 -0.35 2.01 6.72
N SER A 61 0.76 1.42 6.29
CA SER A 61 0.85 0.00 5.89
C SER A 61 -0.14 -0.33 4.76
N GLN A 62 -1.06 -1.25 4.94
CA GLN A 62 -2.15 -1.51 3.98
C GLN A 62 -3.00 -0.26 3.71
N GLY A 63 -3.19 0.61 4.72
CA GLY A 63 -3.85 1.90 4.55
C GLY A 63 -3.04 2.85 3.67
N GLY A 64 -1.71 2.78 3.73
CA GLY A 64 -0.80 3.48 2.81
C GLY A 64 -1.03 3.05 1.37
N PHE A 65 -1.04 1.74 1.11
CA PHE A 65 -1.40 1.19 -0.20
C PHE A 65 -2.79 1.67 -0.66
N LEU A 66 -3.81 1.60 0.21
CA LEU A 66 -5.16 2.04 -0.15
C LEU A 66 -5.21 3.54 -0.48
N SER A 67 -4.44 4.37 0.22
CA SER A 67 -4.31 5.79 -0.11
C SER A 67 -3.75 6.01 -1.51
N ILE A 68 -2.74 5.25 -1.90
CA ILE A 68 -2.16 5.24 -3.24
C ILE A 68 -3.20 4.80 -4.28
N ALA A 69 -3.87 3.67 -4.03
CA ALA A 69 -4.86 3.12 -4.95
C ALA A 69 -6.04 4.07 -5.18
N VAL A 70 -6.58 4.64 -4.10
CA VAL A 70 -7.70 5.60 -4.17
C VAL A 70 -7.29 6.87 -4.91
N ALA A 71 -6.14 7.46 -4.60
CA ALA A 71 -5.64 8.67 -5.29
C ALA A 71 -5.37 8.43 -6.79
N ALA A 72 -4.98 7.21 -7.15
CA ALA A 72 -4.76 6.83 -8.54
C ALA A 72 -6.08 6.63 -9.33
N LEU A 73 -7.12 6.13 -8.66
CA LEU A 73 -8.38 5.74 -9.30
C LEU A 73 -9.44 6.85 -9.26
N ASP A 74 -9.40 7.73 -8.28
CA ASP A 74 -10.40 8.79 -8.10
C ASP A 74 -9.79 10.19 -8.17
N LYS A 75 -10.19 10.95 -9.17
CA LYS A 75 -9.67 12.30 -9.43
C LYS A 75 -10.22 13.39 -8.50
N ARG A 76 -11.18 13.05 -7.64
CA ARG A 76 -11.66 13.94 -6.56
C ARG A 76 -10.64 14.06 -5.43
N ILE A 77 -9.67 13.13 -5.35
CA ILE A 77 -8.60 13.20 -4.36
C ILE A 77 -7.66 14.35 -4.72
N THR A 78 -7.51 15.29 -3.81
CA THR A 78 -6.73 16.51 -3.99
C THR A 78 -5.35 16.49 -3.37
N PHE A 79 -5.11 15.56 -2.42
CA PHE A 79 -3.80 15.27 -1.85
C PHE A 79 -3.77 13.89 -1.20
N LEU A 80 -2.58 13.36 -0.98
CA LEU A 80 -2.39 12.10 -0.24
C LEU A 80 -1.19 12.15 0.70
N ALA A 81 -1.26 11.37 1.79
CA ALA A 81 -0.19 11.27 2.78
C ALA A 81 -0.01 9.81 3.27
N PRO A 82 0.48 8.88 2.43
CA PRO A 82 0.74 7.51 2.81
C PRO A 82 1.99 7.38 3.67
N VAL A 83 1.97 6.43 4.61
CA VAL A 83 3.09 6.10 5.48
C VAL A 83 3.30 4.59 5.49
N HIS A 84 4.55 4.13 5.39
CA HIS A 84 4.91 2.71 5.36
C HIS A 84 4.05 1.92 4.36
N ASP A 85 3.99 2.38 3.11
CA ASP A 85 3.10 1.86 2.07
C ASP A 85 3.39 0.40 1.73
N ALA A 86 2.57 -0.50 2.23
CA ALA A 86 2.62 -1.93 1.92
C ALA A 86 2.19 -2.24 0.48
N MET A 87 2.25 -3.49 0.09
CA MET A 87 1.75 -4.00 -1.18
C MET A 87 2.37 -3.34 -2.41
N CYS A 88 3.68 -3.31 -2.45
CA CYS A 88 4.43 -2.68 -3.52
C CYS A 88 5.65 -3.50 -3.90
N ASP A 89 5.97 -3.52 -5.20
CA ASP A 89 7.20 -4.11 -5.75
C ASP A 89 7.36 -5.62 -5.42
N TYR A 90 6.31 -6.39 -5.66
CA TYR A 90 6.33 -7.83 -5.42
C TYR A 90 7.33 -8.58 -6.29
N GLU A 91 7.62 -8.06 -7.49
CA GLU A 91 8.54 -8.68 -8.43
C GLU A 91 10.00 -8.61 -7.94
N ALA A 92 10.33 -7.65 -7.09
CA ALA A 92 11.66 -7.51 -6.50
C ALA A 92 12.14 -8.80 -5.81
N GLU A 93 11.23 -9.50 -5.11
CA GLU A 93 11.54 -10.75 -4.41
C GLU A 93 12.00 -11.88 -5.34
N ILE A 94 11.52 -11.87 -6.60
CA ILE A 94 11.92 -12.86 -7.60
C ILE A 94 13.35 -12.62 -8.06
N HIS A 95 13.80 -11.38 -8.04
CA HIS A 95 15.13 -10.94 -8.43
C HIS A 95 16.10 -10.81 -7.24
N GLY A 96 15.74 -11.36 -6.09
CA GLY A 96 16.60 -11.34 -4.91
C GLY A 96 16.69 -9.98 -4.21
N VAL A 97 15.69 -9.13 -4.35
CA VAL A 97 15.57 -7.85 -3.67
C VAL A 97 14.36 -7.88 -2.73
N ALA A 98 14.46 -7.19 -1.60
CA ALA A 98 13.36 -7.14 -0.64
C ALA A 98 12.14 -6.42 -1.24
N GLY A 99 11.04 -7.16 -1.40
CA GLY A 99 9.74 -6.65 -1.83
C GLY A 99 8.86 -6.25 -0.65
N GLY A 100 7.74 -5.59 -0.94
CA GLY A 100 6.80 -5.15 0.09
C GLY A 100 5.92 -6.29 0.63
N TRP A 101 5.37 -6.08 1.84
CA TRP A 101 4.38 -6.97 2.42
C TRP A 101 3.22 -7.22 1.41
N PRO A 102 2.69 -8.46 1.28
CA PRO A 102 2.85 -9.62 2.18
C PRO A 102 3.91 -10.65 1.75
N HIS A 103 4.91 -10.27 1.00
CA HIS A 103 6.04 -11.14 0.63
C HIS A 103 5.61 -12.41 -0.12
N TYR A 104 4.81 -12.25 -1.15
CA TYR A 104 4.21 -13.36 -1.92
C TYR A 104 5.22 -14.32 -2.55
N PHE A 105 6.40 -13.83 -2.90
CA PHE A 105 7.43 -14.58 -3.64
C PHE A 105 8.72 -14.77 -2.84
N TYR A 106 8.72 -14.37 -1.56
CA TYR A 106 9.84 -14.61 -0.69
C TYR A 106 10.07 -16.11 -0.47
N LYS A 107 11.27 -16.58 -0.70
CA LYS A 107 11.70 -17.96 -0.43
C LYS A 107 12.94 -17.96 0.42
N GLU A 108 12.88 -18.54 1.59
CA GLU A 108 14.02 -18.76 2.45
C GLU A 108 14.82 -19.99 1.95
N ASP A 109 16.09 -19.81 1.64
CA ASP A 109 17.02 -20.93 1.44
C ASP A 109 17.68 -21.29 2.77
N LYS A 110 17.11 -22.25 3.46
CA LYS A 110 17.61 -22.70 4.78
C LYS A 110 19.05 -23.20 4.77
N ALA A 111 19.60 -23.58 3.61
CA ALA A 111 20.99 -24.06 3.49
C ALA A 111 22.00 -22.91 3.39
N GLN A 112 21.58 -21.71 2.99
CA GLN A 112 22.45 -20.56 2.73
C GLN A 112 22.04 -19.27 3.47
N GLY A 113 21.07 -19.37 4.38
CA GLY A 113 20.42 -18.22 5.03
C GLY A 113 19.37 -17.59 4.12
N ALA A 114 18.86 -16.43 4.51
CA ALA A 114 17.86 -15.71 3.70
C ALA A 114 18.39 -15.51 2.28
N ALA A 115 17.75 -16.16 1.32
CA ALA A 115 18.24 -16.15 -0.05
C ALA A 115 17.44 -15.17 -0.89
N TRP A 116 17.87 -13.96 -0.91
CA TRP A 116 17.50 -13.00 -1.93
C TRP A 116 18.27 -13.37 -3.22
N LYS A 117 17.74 -14.30 -3.98
CA LYS A 117 18.32 -14.77 -5.25
C LYS A 117 17.28 -14.75 -6.34
N GLU A 118 17.76 -14.62 -7.58
CA GLU A 118 16.94 -14.83 -8.77
C GLU A 118 16.20 -16.17 -8.68
N GLN A 119 14.89 -16.15 -8.85
CA GLN A 119 14.03 -17.32 -8.69
C GLN A 119 13.50 -17.82 -10.04
N LYS A 120 13.50 -19.13 -10.21
CA LYS A 120 12.77 -19.77 -11.30
C LYS A 120 11.33 -20.06 -10.85
N LEU A 121 10.38 -19.41 -11.48
CA LEU A 121 8.97 -19.55 -11.16
C LEU A 121 8.33 -20.74 -11.88
N SER A 122 7.49 -21.48 -11.16
CA SER A 122 6.53 -22.43 -11.74
C SER A 122 5.43 -21.67 -12.51
N ASP A 123 4.62 -22.38 -13.29
CA ASP A 123 3.54 -21.73 -14.05
C ASP A 123 2.45 -21.15 -13.16
N LEU A 124 2.18 -21.77 -12.00
CA LEU A 124 1.28 -21.21 -10.99
C LEU A 124 1.84 -19.91 -10.39
N GLU A 125 3.13 -19.89 -10.04
CA GLU A 125 3.76 -18.67 -9.49
C GLU A 125 3.80 -17.54 -10.51
N LYS A 126 3.98 -17.82 -11.81
CA LYS A 126 3.86 -16.83 -12.87
C LYS A 126 2.43 -16.25 -12.95
N ALA A 127 1.41 -17.12 -12.90
CA ALA A 127 0.02 -16.67 -12.89
C ALA A 127 -0.29 -15.81 -11.64
N ARG A 128 0.24 -16.19 -10.47
CA ARG A 128 0.13 -15.41 -9.22
C ARG A 128 0.83 -14.06 -9.35
N LEU A 129 2.01 -13.99 -9.95
CA LEU A 129 2.72 -12.73 -10.20
C LEU A 129 1.90 -11.80 -11.10
N GLU A 130 1.36 -12.32 -12.21
CA GLU A 130 0.51 -11.53 -13.09
C GLU A 130 -0.73 -10.99 -12.35
N GLY A 131 -1.34 -11.80 -11.50
CA GLY A 131 -2.46 -11.36 -10.65
C GLY A 131 -2.06 -10.32 -9.60
N ALA A 132 -0.92 -10.53 -8.94
CA ALA A 132 -0.38 -9.59 -7.93
C ALA A 132 -0.11 -8.20 -8.52
N ARG A 133 0.37 -8.11 -9.76
CA ARG A 133 0.65 -6.83 -10.47
C ARG A 133 -0.58 -5.91 -10.55
N TYR A 134 -1.81 -6.46 -10.54
CA TYR A 134 -3.04 -5.66 -10.50
C TYR A 134 -3.22 -4.90 -9.19
N TYR A 135 -2.60 -5.37 -8.11
CA TYR A 135 -2.70 -4.79 -6.77
C TYR A 135 -1.34 -4.32 -6.24
N ASP A 136 -0.38 -4.10 -7.12
CA ASP A 136 0.91 -3.52 -6.78
C ASP A 136 0.83 -2.00 -6.74
N GLY A 137 1.22 -1.42 -5.59
CA GLY A 137 1.19 0.01 -5.35
C GLY A 137 1.99 0.83 -6.37
N ALA A 138 3.11 0.32 -6.88
CA ALA A 138 3.90 1.00 -7.90
C ALA A 138 3.13 1.19 -9.22
N ASN A 139 2.24 0.25 -9.56
CA ASN A 139 1.40 0.36 -10.75
C ASN A 139 0.29 1.41 -10.61
N PHE A 140 -0.26 1.58 -9.39
CA PHE A 140 -1.18 2.66 -9.08
C PHE A 140 -0.46 4.01 -9.03
N ALA A 141 0.71 4.08 -8.42
CA ALA A 141 1.48 5.31 -8.20
C ALA A 141 1.72 6.12 -9.50
N ARG A 142 1.90 5.45 -10.62
CA ARG A 142 2.07 6.07 -11.95
C ARG A 142 0.88 6.93 -12.41
N ARG A 143 -0.30 6.73 -11.82
CA ARG A 143 -1.56 7.41 -12.17
C ARG A 143 -1.92 8.56 -11.23
N ILE A 144 -1.16 8.75 -10.15
CA ILE A 144 -1.39 9.83 -9.19
C ILE A 144 -1.09 11.17 -9.85
N THR A 145 -2.00 12.12 -9.68
CA THR A 145 -1.89 13.49 -10.25
C THR A 145 -1.92 14.58 -9.20
N CYS A 146 -2.35 14.29 -7.98
CA CYS A 146 -2.39 15.23 -6.87
C CYS A 146 -1.07 15.23 -6.07
N PRO A 147 -0.74 16.30 -5.33
CA PRO A 147 0.44 16.37 -4.50
C PRO A 147 0.39 15.35 -3.36
N GLY A 148 1.54 14.81 -2.99
CA GLY A 148 1.66 13.82 -1.93
C GLY A 148 2.84 14.06 -0.98
N TRP A 149 2.65 13.70 0.28
CA TRP A 149 3.71 13.55 1.26
C TRP A 149 3.84 12.07 1.60
N TYR A 150 5.05 11.53 1.48
CA TYR A 150 5.35 10.12 1.64
C TYR A 150 6.35 9.95 2.77
N SER A 151 6.19 8.93 3.58
CA SER A 151 7.12 8.65 4.66
C SER A 151 7.28 7.17 4.93
N PHE A 152 8.51 6.75 5.20
CA PHE A 152 8.85 5.39 5.61
C PHE A 152 10.18 5.37 6.37
N GLY A 153 10.46 4.25 7.05
CA GLY A 153 11.67 4.05 7.83
C GLY A 153 12.70 3.16 7.12
N TYR A 154 13.97 3.36 7.40
CA TYR A 154 15.03 2.51 6.84
C TYR A 154 15.12 1.13 7.49
N ASN A 155 14.64 0.98 8.73
CA ASN A 155 14.68 -0.28 9.46
C ASN A 155 13.31 -0.99 9.45
N ASP A 156 12.46 -0.70 8.48
CA ASP A 156 11.19 -1.36 8.34
C ASP A 156 11.39 -2.75 7.71
N GLU A 157 11.23 -3.80 8.53
CA GLU A 157 11.35 -5.20 8.11
C GLU A 157 10.03 -5.75 7.54
N VAL A 158 8.92 -5.07 7.80
CA VAL A 158 7.60 -5.48 7.30
C VAL A 158 7.36 -4.92 5.89
N VAL A 159 7.72 -3.65 5.70
CA VAL A 159 7.65 -2.95 4.42
C VAL A 159 9.05 -2.38 4.11
N PRO A 160 9.93 -3.16 3.51
CA PRO A 160 11.30 -2.74 3.27
C PRO A 160 11.39 -1.44 2.47
N PRO A 161 12.32 -0.54 2.80
CA PRO A 161 12.45 0.76 2.13
C PRO A 161 12.70 0.63 0.63
N THR A 162 13.26 -0.48 0.15
CA THR A 162 13.44 -0.76 -1.28
C THR A 162 12.12 -0.70 -2.04
N SER A 163 11.06 -1.34 -1.52
CA SER A 163 9.73 -1.33 -2.12
C SER A 163 9.06 0.04 -2.06
N SER A 164 9.15 0.74 -0.92
CA SER A 164 8.63 2.10 -0.75
C SER A 164 9.33 3.10 -1.69
N TYR A 165 10.64 2.98 -1.92
CA TYR A 165 11.33 3.76 -2.93
C TYR A 165 10.87 3.42 -4.36
N GLY A 166 10.60 2.16 -4.66
CA GLY A 166 10.05 1.73 -5.94
C GLY A 166 8.72 2.42 -6.26
N LEU A 167 7.83 2.46 -5.26
CA LEU A 167 6.57 3.18 -5.33
C LEU A 167 6.79 4.69 -5.47
N TYR A 168 7.53 5.30 -4.55
CA TYR A 168 7.80 6.73 -4.55
C TYR A 168 8.37 7.21 -5.89
N ASN A 169 9.34 6.50 -6.45
CA ASN A 169 9.96 6.84 -7.73
C ASN A 169 8.98 6.73 -8.91
N SER A 170 7.94 5.91 -8.79
CA SER A 170 6.90 5.76 -9.81
C SER A 170 5.91 6.92 -9.86
N VAL A 171 5.77 7.69 -8.78
CA VAL A 171 4.90 8.88 -8.72
C VAL A 171 5.49 10.01 -9.56
N LYS A 172 4.68 10.61 -10.45
CA LYS A 172 5.06 11.74 -11.30
C LYS A 172 4.54 13.08 -10.81
N ALA A 173 3.52 13.08 -9.95
CA ALA A 173 2.95 14.28 -9.35
C ALA A 173 3.94 14.96 -8.38
N PRO A 174 3.72 16.21 -7.98
CA PRO A 174 4.50 16.87 -6.93
C PRO A 174 4.51 16.03 -5.66
N LYS A 175 5.69 15.78 -5.13
CA LYS A 175 5.85 14.89 -4.00
C LYS A 175 6.96 15.33 -3.07
N THR A 176 6.76 15.06 -1.78
CA THR A 176 7.75 15.25 -0.71
C THR A 176 8.01 13.91 -0.04
N LEU A 177 9.25 13.64 0.33
CA LEU A 177 9.64 12.45 1.04
C LEU A 177 10.24 12.83 2.39
N SER A 178 9.72 12.24 3.46
CA SER A 178 10.28 12.31 4.81
C SER A 178 10.76 10.92 5.23
N LEU A 179 12.06 10.80 5.45
CA LEU A 179 12.73 9.53 5.78
C LEU A 179 13.19 9.54 7.23
N TYR A 180 12.92 8.44 7.91
CA TYR A 180 13.31 8.25 9.30
C TYR A 180 14.26 7.06 9.42
N GLN A 181 15.55 7.35 9.60
CA GLN A 181 16.61 6.33 9.55
C GLN A 181 16.49 5.26 10.64
N MET A 182 15.95 5.62 11.80
CA MET A 182 15.89 4.72 12.95
C MET A 182 14.52 4.06 13.14
N THR A 183 13.54 4.34 12.26
CA THR A 183 12.23 3.70 12.37
C THR A 183 12.15 2.37 11.65
N GLY A 184 11.47 1.41 12.31
CA GLY A 184 10.87 0.25 11.69
C GLY A 184 9.43 0.52 11.24
N HIS A 185 8.53 -0.45 11.42
CA HIS A 185 7.11 -0.34 11.04
C HIS A 185 6.27 0.38 12.11
N PHE A 186 6.70 1.55 12.52
CA PHE A 186 6.02 2.38 13.53
C PHE A 186 6.32 3.87 13.31
N TRP A 187 5.52 4.74 13.94
CA TRP A 187 5.65 6.18 13.80
C TRP A 187 6.50 6.80 14.91
N TYR A 188 7.34 7.77 14.54
CA TYR A 188 7.91 8.72 15.48
C TYR A 188 7.04 9.96 15.65
N GLN A 189 7.21 10.69 16.73
CA GLN A 189 6.46 11.92 16.99
C GLN A 189 6.72 12.96 15.90
N GLU A 190 7.97 13.13 15.49
CA GLU A 190 8.36 14.06 14.44
C GLU A 190 7.69 13.73 13.10
N GLN A 191 7.51 12.46 12.82
CA GLN A 191 6.80 11.98 11.61
C GLN A 191 5.31 12.35 11.67
N TRP A 192 4.68 12.21 12.85
CA TRP A 192 3.31 12.67 13.09
C TRP A 192 3.17 14.16 12.90
N ASP A 193 4.10 14.95 13.42
CA ASP A 193 4.09 16.40 13.35
C ASP A 193 4.25 16.88 11.90
N GLU A 194 5.09 16.23 11.10
CA GLU A 194 5.24 16.54 9.66
C GLU A 194 3.99 16.17 8.87
N TRP A 195 3.43 15.00 9.13
CA TRP A 195 2.19 14.53 8.53
C TRP A 195 1.04 15.51 8.81
N GLN A 196 0.86 15.93 10.05
CA GLN A 196 -0.16 16.91 10.43
C GLN A 196 0.04 18.24 9.72
N ARG A 197 1.27 18.77 9.73
CA ARG A 197 1.58 20.04 9.04
C ARG A 197 1.26 19.97 7.54
N PHE A 198 1.59 18.86 6.90
CA PHE A 198 1.26 18.68 5.49
C PHE A 198 -0.25 18.68 5.25
N ILE A 199 -1.02 17.91 6.02
CA ILE A 199 -2.48 17.82 5.88
C ILE A 199 -3.13 19.17 6.12
N GLU A 200 -2.78 19.86 7.20
CA GLU A 200 -3.31 21.19 7.50
C GLU A 200 -3.03 22.19 6.37
N ALA A 201 -1.83 22.16 5.81
CA ALA A 201 -1.47 23.03 4.69
C ALA A 201 -2.29 22.75 3.42
N GLN A 202 -2.70 21.49 3.18
CA GLN A 202 -3.59 21.16 2.06
C GLN A 202 -5.04 21.56 2.33
N LEU A 203 -5.53 21.39 3.57
CA LEU A 203 -6.91 21.75 3.94
C LEU A 203 -7.18 23.26 3.94
N ARG A 204 -6.14 24.08 4.03
CA ARG A 204 -6.24 25.57 4.00
C ARG A 204 -6.25 26.16 2.58
N LYS A 205 -6.05 25.34 1.54
CA LYS A 205 -6.10 25.76 0.12
C LYS A 205 -7.53 25.77 -0.41
#